data_f554e7eeae96ed9e759601958dda47c9
#
_entry.id   f554e7eeae96ed9e759601958dda47c9
#
_cell.length_a   1.000
_cell.length_b   1.000
_cell.length_c   1.000
_cell.angle_alpha   90.00
_cell.angle_beta   90.00
_cell.angle_gamma   90.00
#
_symmetry.space_group_name_H-M   'P 1'
#
loop_
_entity.id
_entity.type
_entity.pdbx_description
1 polymer ?
#
loop_
_entity_poly.entity_id
_entity_poly.type
_entity_poly.pdbx_seq_one_letter_code
_entity_poly.pdbx_strand_id
1 'polypeptide(L)'
;MRFRSKAPWFAGGLFLVVAAAMAACEAADAEPRLTSTFESPEALARAVLEAVSKQDVGTLKSLPLTKDEFRLHVWPKLPASRPERGLPLEFIWGELDQKSRNAIASNYARYKGRKLELLSVGFKDGETDYGSFVVHRKSHLRVRDSENGEELGLELFGSVMEWKGKYKLFSYVTD
;
A
#
# COMPACT_ATOMS: atom_id res chain seq x y z
N MET A 1 -28.67 71.07 -52.02
CA MET A 1 -27.29 70.79 -52.53
C MET A 1 -26.68 69.75 -51.60
N ARG A 2 -26.69 68.42 -51.99
CA ARG A 2 -25.49 67.75 -52.50
C ARG A 2 -24.30 67.92 -51.53
N PHE A 3 -23.71 66.90 -50.89
CA PHE A 3 -23.15 65.64 -51.35
C PHE A 3 -22.90 64.74 -50.05
N ARG A 4 -23.30 63.49 -49.96
CA ARG A 4 -22.54 62.24 -50.26
C ARG A 4 -21.11 62.27 -49.68
N SER A 5 -20.75 61.35 -48.75
CA SER A 5 -20.18 60.09 -49.17
C SER A 5 -19.52 59.36 -47.98
N LYS A 6 -19.88 58.07 -47.78
CA LYS A 6 -19.04 56.90 -47.69
C LYS A 6 -18.37 56.57 -46.36
N ALA A 7 -18.77 55.45 -45.86
CA ALA A 7 -17.95 54.57 -45.05
C ALA A 7 -16.77 53.95 -45.83
N PRO A 8 -15.79 53.43 -45.15
CA PRO A 8 -15.64 52.01 -45.01
C PRO A 8 -15.17 51.63 -43.57
N TRP A 9 -15.65 50.64 -42.95
CA TRP A 9 -15.53 49.18 -43.10
C TRP A 9 -14.09 48.65 -43.08
N PHE A 10 -13.87 47.60 -42.27
CA PHE A 10 -12.79 46.67 -42.16
C PHE A 10 -11.64 47.00 -41.18
N ALA A 11 -11.61 46.23 -40.11
CA ALA A 11 -10.61 45.24 -39.79
C ALA A 11 -10.99 44.73 -38.40
N GLY A 12 -11.54 43.67 -38.21
CA GLY A 12 -11.08 42.35 -38.67
C GLY A 12 -10.34 41.72 -37.55
N GLY A 13 -10.99 40.79 -36.95
CA GLY A 13 -10.60 39.78 -36.06
C GLY A 13 -9.13 39.35 -36.12
N LEU A 14 -8.64 38.98 -35.04
CA LEU A 14 -7.62 37.94 -34.83
C LEU A 14 -7.02 38.11 -33.42
N PHE A 15 -7.77 37.72 -32.40
CA PHE A 15 -7.17 37.42 -31.12
C PHE A 15 -8.06 36.42 -30.37
N LEU A 16 -8.04 35.18 -30.87
CA LEU A 16 -8.66 34.08 -30.16
C LEU A 16 -8.08 32.78 -30.70
N VAL A 17 -6.87 32.43 -30.38
CA VAL A 17 -6.30 31.06 -30.39
C VAL A 17 -4.89 31.11 -29.80
N VAL A 18 -4.70 31.20 -28.50
CA VAL A 18 -3.53 30.68 -27.80
C VAL A 18 -3.91 30.53 -26.29
N ALA A 19 -4.71 29.59 -25.95
CA ALA A 19 -4.94 29.24 -24.53
C ALA A 19 -5.38 27.75 -24.34
N ALA A 20 -4.85 26.85 -25.15
CA ALA A 20 -5.20 25.43 -25.05
C ALA A 20 -3.99 24.48 -25.10
N ALA A 21 -2.81 24.90 -24.64
CA ALA A 21 -1.62 24.07 -24.73
C ALA A 21 -0.83 23.93 -23.42
N MET A 22 -1.42 24.20 -22.25
CA MET A 22 -0.71 24.03 -20.95
C MET A 22 -1.36 23.04 -19.97
N ALA A 23 -2.21 22.15 -20.42
CA ALA A 23 -2.86 21.16 -19.54
C ALA A 23 -2.35 19.72 -19.73
N ALA A 24 -1.24 19.48 -20.43
CA ALA A 24 -0.81 18.14 -20.79
C ALA A 24 0.51 17.66 -20.17
N CYS A 25 1.09 18.36 -19.20
CA CYS A 25 2.40 18.00 -18.63
C CYS A 25 2.41 17.66 -17.13
N GLU A 26 1.28 17.50 -16.45
CA GLU A 26 1.27 17.18 -15.01
C GLU A 26 0.97 15.71 -14.67
N ALA A 27 0.87 14.84 -15.65
CA ALA A 27 0.53 13.42 -15.41
C ALA A 27 1.73 12.45 -15.40
N ALA A 28 2.98 12.94 -15.52
CA ALA A 28 4.12 12.06 -15.79
C ALA A 28 5.00 11.71 -14.57
N ASP A 29 4.79 12.33 -13.38
CA ASP A 29 5.67 12.12 -12.20
C ASP A 29 4.91 11.78 -10.90
N ALA A 30 3.69 11.26 -10.96
CA ALA A 30 3.07 10.74 -9.76
C ALA A 30 3.75 9.41 -9.40
N GLU A 31 4.66 9.44 -8.40
CA GLU A 31 5.17 8.19 -7.80
C GLU A 31 3.99 7.24 -7.53
N PRO A 32 4.09 5.97 -7.97
CA PRO A 32 3.02 5.00 -7.74
C PRO A 32 2.69 4.95 -6.25
N ARG A 33 1.44 5.25 -5.92
CA ARG A 33 0.98 5.27 -4.53
C ARG A 33 0.78 3.85 -4.03
N LEU A 34 1.14 3.60 -2.78
CA LEU A 34 0.75 2.35 -2.12
C LEU A 34 -0.77 2.27 -2.01
N THR A 35 -1.31 1.10 -2.28
CA THR A 35 -2.74 0.79 -2.10
C THR A 35 -2.99 0.19 -0.71
N SER A 36 -4.23 0.17 -0.24
CA SER A 36 -4.60 -0.44 1.06
C SER A 36 -3.67 -0.04 2.21
N THR A 37 -3.44 1.27 2.38
CA THR A 37 -2.65 1.83 3.49
C THR A 37 -3.53 2.25 4.66
N PHE A 38 -2.94 2.32 5.86
CA PHE A 38 -3.61 2.63 7.11
C PHE A 38 -2.93 3.77 7.84
N GLU A 39 -3.65 4.43 8.75
CA GLU A 39 -3.12 5.54 9.56
C GLU A 39 -2.24 5.05 10.72
N SER A 40 -2.38 3.79 11.12
CA SER A 40 -1.58 3.19 12.20
C SER A 40 -1.48 1.67 12.05
N PRO A 41 -0.51 1.02 12.73
CA PRO A 41 -0.43 -0.44 12.82
C PRO A 41 -1.69 -1.06 13.42
N GLU A 42 -2.33 -0.38 14.38
CA GLU A 42 -3.57 -0.84 15.00
C GLU A 42 -4.74 -0.84 14.01
N ALA A 43 -4.82 0.19 13.15
CA ALA A 43 -5.86 0.25 12.11
C ALA A 43 -5.69 -0.90 11.10
N LEU A 44 -4.43 -1.19 10.70
CA LEU A 44 -4.10 -2.33 9.85
C LEU A 44 -4.46 -3.65 10.55
N ALA A 45 -4.08 -3.82 11.82
CA ALA A 45 -4.38 -5.05 12.57
C ALA A 45 -5.89 -5.29 12.71
N ARG A 46 -6.68 -4.23 12.97
CA ARG A 46 -8.15 -4.35 13.01
C ARG A 46 -8.72 -4.78 11.67
N ALA A 47 -8.22 -4.25 10.55
CA ALA A 47 -8.66 -4.67 9.22
C ALA A 47 -8.36 -6.16 8.95
N VAL A 48 -7.19 -6.66 9.38
CA VAL A 48 -6.86 -8.09 9.28
C VAL A 48 -7.81 -8.93 10.15
N LEU A 49 -8.03 -8.55 11.41
CA LEU A 49 -8.93 -9.26 12.33
C LEU A 49 -10.37 -9.28 11.82
N GLU A 50 -10.84 -8.16 11.28
CA GLU A 50 -12.17 -8.05 10.68
C GLU A 50 -12.33 -8.96 9.46
N ALA A 51 -11.33 -8.99 8.57
CA ALA A 51 -11.33 -9.87 7.40
C ALA A 51 -11.33 -11.36 7.81
N VAL A 52 -10.57 -11.73 8.84
CA VAL A 52 -10.58 -13.09 9.41
C VAL A 52 -11.95 -13.43 9.99
N SER A 53 -12.54 -12.55 10.78
CA SER A 53 -13.86 -12.73 11.39
C SER A 53 -14.96 -12.88 10.34
N LYS A 54 -14.94 -12.02 9.30
CA LYS A 54 -15.90 -12.05 8.19
C LYS A 54 -15.62 -13.15 7.16
N GLN A 55 -14.55 -13.88 7.32
CA GLN A 55 -14.10 -14.89 6.37
C GLN A 55 -13.80 -14.34 4.98
N ASP A 56 -13.36 -13.07 4.92
CA ASP A 56 -13.05 -12.36 3.69
C ASP A 56 -11.60 -12.58 3.25
N VAL A 57 -11.40 -13.70 2.56
CA VAL A 57 -10.08 -14.07 2.00
C VAL A 57 -9.63 -13.08 0.90
N GLY A 58 -10.59 -12.44 0.20
CA GLY A 58 -10.29 -11.44 -0.82
C GLY A 58 -9.56 -10.25 -0.21
N THR A 59 -10.11 -9.69 0.86
CA THR A 59 -9.47 -8.60 1.62
C THR A 59 -8.10 -9.04 2.16
N LEU A 60 -7.99 -10.22 2.80
CA LEU A 60 -6.70 -10.70 3.31
C LEU A 60 -5.61 -10.73 2.21
N LYS A 61 -5.95 -11.14 0.99
CA LYS A 61 -5.03 -11.17 -0.14
C LYS A 61 -4.67 -9.78 -0.70
N SER A 62 -5.53 -8.78 -0.52
CA SER A 62 -5.32 -7.42 -1.04
C SER A 62 -4.55 -6.50 -0.08
N LEU A 63 -4.42 -6.87 1.19
CA LEU A 63 -3.73 -6.06 2.20
C LEU A 63 -2.21 -5.99 2.02
N PRO A 64 -1.48 -7.09 1.68
CA PRO A 64 -0.03 -7.06 1.54
C PRO A 64 0.44 -6.19 0.37
N LEU A 65 1.75 -5.94 0.33
CA LEU A 65 2.38 -5.35 -0.85
C LEU A 65 2.02 -6.13 -2.10
N THR A 66 1.72 -5.39 -3.17
CA THR A 66 1.63 -5.96 -4.52
C THR A 66 3.03 -6.13 -5.13
N LYS A 67 3.15 -6.91 -6.20
CA LYS A 67 4.41 -7.06 -6.92
C LYS A 67 4.96 -5.73 -7.44
N ASP A 68 4.07 -4.87 -7.95
CA ASP A 68 4.47 -3.57 -8.47
C ASP A 68 4.92 -2.62 -7.36
N GLU A 69 4.23 -2.58 -6.22
CA GLU A 69 4.65 -1.83 -5.05
C GLU A 69 6.01 -2.32 -4.53
N PHE A 70 6.21 -3.64 -4.44
CA PHE A 70 7.49 -4.22 -4.07
C PHE A 70 8.60 -3.84 -5.05
N ARG A 71 8.36 -3.98 -6.36
CA ARG A 71 9.32 -3.66 -7.41
C ARG A 71 9.74 -2.21 -7.40
N LEU A 72 8.79 -1.29 -7.20
CA LEU A 72 9.01 0.15 -7.33
C LEU A 72 9.58 0.77 -6.05
N HIS A 73 9.07 0.37 -4.89
CA HIS A 73 9.39 1.04 -3.62
C HIS A 73 10.39 0.26 -2.76
N VAL A 74 10.30 -1.07 -2.76
CA VAL A 74 11.06 -1.93 -1.83
C VAL A 74 12.33 -2.46 -2.48
N TRP A 75 12.21 -3.14 -3.62
CA TRP A 75 13.31 -3.82 -4.28
C TRP A 75 14.58 -2.97 -4.46
N PRO A 76 14.51 -1.71 -4.94
CA PRO A 76 15.70 -0.89 -5.16
C PRO A 76 16.50 -0.57 -3.88
N LYS A 77 15.87 -0.73 -2.71
CA LYS A 77 16.46 -0.45 -1.39
C LYS A 77 17.01 -1.69 -0.69
N LEU A 78 16.63 -2.87 -1.15
CA LEU A 78 17.09 -4.12 -0.54
C LEU A 78 18.54 -4.42 -0.91
N PRO A 79 19.36 -4.94 0.04
CA PRO A 79 20.70 -5.45 -0.30
C PRO A 79 20.67 -6.54 -1.38
N ALA A 80 19.59 -7.30 -1.49
CA ALA A 80 19.40 -8.35 -2.48
C ALA A 80 19.33 -7.82 -3.93
N SER A 81 18.95 -6.54 -4.14
CA SER A 81 18.88 -5.93 -5.47
C SER A 81 20.24 -5.56 -6.06
N ARG A 82 21.30 -5.61 -5.26
CA ARG A 82 22.65 -5.26 -5.72
C ARG A 82 23.14 -6.25 -6.77
N PRO A 83 23.73 -5.78 -7.89
CA PRO A 83 24.19 -6.65 -8.98
C PRO A 83 25.13 -7.78 -8.52
N GLU A 84 25.96 -7.51 -7.50
CA GLU A 84 26.92 -8.49 -6.97
C GLU A 84 26.25 -9.71 -6.31
N ARG A 85 24.98 -9.57 -5.93
CA ARG A 85 24.18 -10.66 -5.34
C ARG A 85 23.61 -11.62 -6.39
N GLY A 86 23.46 -11.17 -7.64
CA GLY A 86 22.94 -11.98 -8.73
C GLY A 86 21.51 -12.53 -8.50
N LEU A 87 20.73 -11.93 -7.59
CA LEU A 87 19.41 -12.40 -7.24
C LEU A 87 18.35 -11.69 -8.11
N PRO A 88 17.55 -12.43 -8.91
CA PRO A 88 16.47 -11.84 -9.69
C PRO A 88 15.33 -11.38 -8.77
N LEU A 89 14.73 -10.22 -9.08
CA LEU A 89 13.51 -9.72 -8.41
C LEU A 89 12.42 -10.80 -8.39
N GLU A 90 12.21 -11.45 -9.53
CA GLU A 90 11.17 -12.47 -9.70
C GLU A 90 11.29 -13.63 -8.72
N PHE A 91 12.52 -14.04 -8.44
CA PHE A 91 12.79 -15.09 -7.47
C PHE A 91 12.46 -14.64 -6.05
N ILE A 92 12.97 -13.48 -5.63
CA ILE A 92 12.72 -12.95 -4.27
C ILE A 92 11.24 -12.65 -4.05
N TRP A 93 10.58 -12.04 -5.04
CA TRP A 93 9.14 -11.81 -4.97
C TRP A 93 8.36 -13.11 -4.90
N GLY A 94 8.69 -14.09 -5.74
CA GLY A 94 8.02 -15.40 -5.78
C GLY A 94 8.06 -16.11 -4.43
N GLU A 95 9.22 -16.12 -3.78
CA GLU A 95 9.40 -16.68 -2.43
C GLU A 95 8.54 -15.95 -1.39
N LEU A 96 8.60 -14.62 -1.38
CA LEU A 96 7.83 -13.80 -0.44
C LEU A 96 6.32 -14.00 -0.61
N ASP A 97 5.82 -13.95 -1.83
CA ASP A 97 4.41 -14.08 -2.16
C ASP A 97 3.88 -15.50 -1.85
N GLN A 98 4.65 -16.54 -2.17
CA GLN A 98 4.27 -17.92 -1.85
C GLN A 98 4.20 -18.15 -0.35
N LYS A 99 5.20 -17.72 0.41
CA LYS A 99 5.21 -17.83 1.88
C LYS A 99 4.05 -17.03 2.49
N SER A 100 3.80 -15.82 2.00
CA SER A 100 2.70 -14.97 2.45
C SER A 100 1.33 -15.63 2.22
N ARG A 101 1.09 -16.22 1.03
CA ARG A 101 -0.14 -16.97 0.74
C ARG A 101 -0.32 -18.19 1.64
N ASN A 102 0.73 -18.94 1.92
CA ASN A 102 0.69 -20.09 2.81
C ASN A 102 0.34 -19.65 4.24
N ALA A 103 0.92 -18.53 4.71
CA ALA A 103 0.60 -17.97 6.02
C ALA A 103 -0.87 -17.49 6.10
N ILE A 104 -1.40 -16.83 5.06
CA ILE A 104 -2.84 -16.51 4.99
C ILE A 104 -3.68 -17.77 5.16
N ALA A 105 -3.40 -18.82 4.39
CA ALA A 105 -4.19 -20.06 4.43
C ALA A 105 -4.16 -20.70 5.83
N SER A 106 -2.98 -20.76 6.46
CA SER A 106 -2.81 -21.30 7.82
C SER A 106 -3.56 -20.48 8.88
N ASN A 107 -3.38 -19.14 8.87
CA ASN A 107 -4.04 -18.25 9.81
C ASN A 107 -5.55 -18.25 9.63
N TYR A 108 -6.02 -18.24 8.37
CA TYR A 108 -7.44 -18.34 8.06
C TYR A 108 -8.02 -19.65 8.58
N ALA A 109 -7.38 -20.80 8.34
CA ALA A 109 -7.87 -22.07 8.82
C ALA A 109 -8.01 -22.12 10.35
N ARG A 110 -7.09 -21.45 11.08
CA ARG A 110 -7.06 -21.44 12.56
C ARG A 110 -8.06 -20.47 13.17
N TYR A 111 -8.28 -19.30 12.58
CA TYR A 111 -9.00 -18.19 13.23
C TYR A 111 -10.26 -17.73 12.50
N LYS A 112 -10.63 -18.33 11.36
CA LYS A 112 -11.81 -17.93 10.58
C LYS A 112 -13.07 -17.92 11.43
N GLY A 113 -13.83 -16.85 11.31
CA GLY A 113 -15.10 -16.66 12.00
C GLY A 113 -14.98 -16.27 13.47
N ARG A 114 -13.78 -16.32 14.08
CA ARG A 114 -13.60 -15.87 15.48
C ARG A 114 -13.70 -14.34 15.54
N LYS A 115 -14.39 -13.86 16.58
CA LYS A 115 -14.51 -12.42 16.88
C LYS A 115 -13.43 -12.03 17.87
N LEU A 116 -12.34 -11.50 17.36
CA LEU A 116 -11.16 -11.12 18.14
C LEU A 116 -11.08 -9.59 18.23
N GLU A 117 -11.14 -9.07 19.44
CA GLU A 117 -10.96 -7.65 19.74
C GLU A 117 -9.46 -7.33 19.90
N LEU A 118 -8.95 -6.33 19.16
CA LEU A 118 -7.57 -5.90 19.29
C LEU A 118 -7.36 -5.12 20.59
N LEU A 119 -6.43 -5.57 21.42
CA LEU A 119 -5.98 -4.88 22.62
C LEU A 119 -4.72 -4.05 22.35
N SER A 120 -3.72 -4.62 21.65
CA SER A 120 -2.50 -3.90 21.27
C SER A 120 -1.77 -4.56 20.11
N VAL A 121 -0.91 -3.77 19.45
CA VAL A 121 0.08 -4.22 18.45
C VAL A 121 1.47 -3.92 18.97
N GLY A 122 2.39 -4.82 18.78
CA GLY A 122 3.82 -4.63 19.05
C GLY A 122 4.68 -5.30 17.97
N PHE A 123 5.98 -5.02 17.97
CA PHE A 123 6.95 -5.60 17.05
C PHE A 123 8.12 -6.17 17.84
N LYS A 124 8.40 -7.48 17.67
CA LYS A 124 9.37 -8.21 18.51
C LYS A 124 10.83 -8.00 18.07
N ASP A 125 11.07 -7.80 16.78
CA ASP A 125 12.41 -7.73 16.18
C ASP A 125 12.83 -6.30 15.82
N GLY A 126 12.14 -5.29 16.41
CA GLY A 126 12.41 -3.89 16.16
C GLY A 126 12.09 -3.45 14.74
N GLU A 127 12.87 -2.51 14.23
CA GLU A 127 12.65 -1.89 12.92
C GLU A 127 13.93 -1.84 12.09
N THR A 128 13.76 -1.74 10.78
CA THR A 128 14.85 -1.52 9.83
C THR A 128 14.51 -0.33 8.95
N ASP A 129 15.36 0.70 9.01
CA ASP A 129 15.25 1.90 8.20
C ASP A 129 15.94 1.69 6.84
N TYR A 130 15.20 1.92 5.75
CA TYR A 130 15.68 1.88 4.36
C TYR A 130 15.77 3.29 3.75
N GLY A 131 15.66 4.35 4.55
CA GLY A 131 15.72 5.75 4.17
C GLY A 131 14.39 6.30 3.65
N SER A 132 13.78 5.67 2.66
CA SER A 132 12.47 6.08 2.11
C SER A 132 11.27 5.43 2.82
N PHE A 133 11.51 4.38 3.58
CA PHE A 133 10.50 3.69 4.39
C PHE A 133 11.18 2.95 5.54
N VAL A 134 10.40 2.63 6.57
CA VAL A 134 10.79 1.80 7.71
C VAL A 134 10.02 0.48 7.65
N VAL A 135 10.65 -0.63 8.01
CA VAL A 135 9.99 -1.92 8.18
C VAL A 135 10.01 -2.30 9.66
N HIS A 136 8.83 -2.31 10.28
CA HIS A 136 8.61 -2.84 11.61
C HIS A 136 8.46 -4.36 11.53
N ARG A 137 9.31 -5.09 12.25
CA ARG A 137 9.46 -6.53 12.05
C ARG A 137 8.78 -7.36 13.13
N LYS A 138 8.20 -8.48 12.69
CA LYS A 138 7.62 -9.52 13.53
C LYS A 138 6.51 -8.99 14.43
N SER A 139 5.35 -8.69 13.81
CA SER A 139 4.20 -8.19 14.54
C SER A 139 3.71 -9.20 15.58
N HIS A 140 3.26 -8.69 16.72
CA HIS A 140 2.63 -9.44 17.78
C HIS A 140 1.38 -8.70 18.23
N LEU A 141 0.22 -9.36 18.11
CA LEU A 141 -1.07 -8.82 18.50
C LEU A 141 -1.47 -9.39 19.86
N ARG A 142 -1.91 -8.54 20.78
CA ARG A 142 -2.72 -8.96 21.92
C ARG A 142 -4.18 -8.75 21.55
N VAL A 143 -4.95 -9.81 21.67
CA VAL A 143 -6.38 -9.80 21.34
C VAL A 143 -7.19 -10.42 22.47
N ARG A 144 -8.48 -10.07 22.53
CA ARG A 144 -9.46 -10.74 23.39
C ARG A 144 -10.48 -11.46 22.50
N ASP A 145 -10.71 -12.72 22.77
CA ASP A 145 -11.81 -13.46 22.16
C ASP A 145 -13.14 -13.00 22.75
N SER A 146 -14.03 -12.47 21.90
CA SER A 146 -15.31 -11.91 22.34
C SER A 146 -16.32 -12.97 22.80
N GLU A 147 -16.07 -14.27 22.51
CA GLU A 147 -16.98 -15.34 22.88
C GLU A 147 -16.72 -15.84 24.30
N ASN A 148 -15.47 -15.93 24.73
CA ASN A 148 -15.09 -16.48 26.01
C ASN A 148 -14.31 -15.51 26.92
N GLY A 149 -13.94 -14.34 26.41
CA GLY A 149 -13.19 -13.32 27.13
C GLY A 149 -11.69 -13.62 27.29
N GLU A 150 -11.18 -14.69 26.68
CA GLU A 150 -9.77 -15.10 26.78
C GLU A 150 -8.86 -14.11 26.05
N GLU A 151 -7.74 -13.71 26.70
CA GLU A 151 -6.70 -12.92 26.06
C GLU A 151 -5.64 -13.83 25.42
N LEU A 152 -5.33 -13.55 24.16
CA LEU A 152 -4.41 -14.34 23.34
C LEU A 152 -3.31 -13.44 22.75
N GLY A 153 -2.10 -13.99 22.64
CA GLY A 153 -1.02 -13.44 21.84
C GLY A 153 -0.97 -14.10 20.47
N LEU A 154 -1.06 -13.32 19.39
CA LEU A 154 -1.13 -13.84 18.02
C LEU A 154 -0.08 -13.21 17.12
N GLU A 155 0.45 -14.01 16.20
CA GLU A 155 1.29 -13.57 15.08
C GLU A 155 0.52 -13.83 13.77
N LEU A 156 -0.45 -12.96 13.46
CA LEU A 156 -1.32 -13.11 12.28
C LEU A 156 -0.67 -12.62 10.99
N PHE A 157 0.30 -11.71 11.11
CA PHE A 157 1.07 -11.20 9.98
C PHE A 157 2.50 -10.88 10.44
N GLY A 158 3.42 -10.77 9.49
CA GLY A 158 4.84 -10.59 9.78
C GLY A 158 5.22 -9.14 9.97
N SER A 159 5.68 -8.50 8.90
CA SER A 159 6.21 -7.14 8.95
C SER A 159 5.22 -6.11 8.42
N VAL A 160 5.37 -4.89 8.92
CA VAL A 160 4.61 -3.71 8.48
C VAL A 160 5.58 -2.67 7.95
N MET A 161 5.29 -2.13 6.77
CA MET A 161 6.04 -1.04 6.17
C MET A 161 5.39 0.29 6.57
N GLU A 162 6.18 1.21 7.09
CA GLU A 162 5.80 2.61 7.26
C GLU A 162 6.40 3.43 6.13
N TRP A 163 5.56 4.16 5.41
CA TRP A 163 5.94 5.00 4.29
C TRP A 163 5.15 6.30 4.29
N LYS A 164 5.85 7.42 4.41
CA LYS A 164 5.24 8.77 4.46
C LYS A 164 4.11 8.87 5.51
N GLY A 165 4.32 8.28 6.69
CA GLY A 165 3.35 8.29 7.80
C GLY A 165 2.12 7.41 7.59
N LYS A 166 2.15 6.50 6.61
CA LYS A 166 1.13 5.49 6.37
C LYS A 166 1.72 4.09 6.57
N TYR A 167 0.87 3.16 6.96
CA TYR A 167 1.24 1.79 7.26
C TYR A 167 0.65 0.83 6.24
N LYS A 168 1.50 -0.04 5.71
CA LYS A 168 1.15 -1.07 4.73
C LYS A 168 1.60 -2.42 5.23
N LEU A 169 0.76 -3.43 5.08
CA LEU A 169 1.19 -4.81 5.35
C LEU A 169 2.30 -5.21 4.36
N PHE A 170 3.48 -5.54 4.89
CA PHE A 170 4.59 -5.99 4.04
C PHE A 170 4.35 -7.41 3.55
N SER A 171 4.07 -8.33 4.46
CA SER A 171 3.72 -9.72 4.17
C SER A 171 3.08 -10.40 5.39
N TYR A 172 2.47 -11.57 5.16
CA TYR A 172 1.99 -12.44 6.24
C TYR A 172 3.07 -13.39 6.81
N VAL A 173 4.30 -13.32 6.31
CA VAL A 173 5.40 -14.19 6.78
C VAL A 173 5.81 -13.79 8.18
N THR A 174 5.74 -14.73 9.13
CA THR A 174 5.96 -14.49 10.58
C THR A 174 7.28 -15.06 11.12
N ASP A 175 8.04 -15.78 10.32
CA ASP A 175 9.34 -16.42 10.59
C ASP A 175 10.56 -15.54 10.40
#